data_cecbc49f547ba98cd9c252022ae084f3
#
_entry.id   cecbc49f547ba98cd9c252022ae084f3
#
_cell.length_a   1.000
_cell.length_b   1.000
_cell.length_c   1.000
_cell.angle_alpha   90.00
_cell.angle_beta   90.00
_cell.angle_gamma   90.00
#
_symmetry.space_group_name_H-M   'P 1'
#
loop_
_entity.id
_entity.type
_entity.pdbx_description
1 polymer ?
#
loop_
_entity_poly.entity_id
_entity_poly.type
_entity_poly.pdbx_seq_one_letter_code
_entity_poly.pdbx_strand_id
1 'polypeptide(L)'
;MKRAHIVTVALAALALSLAVTAVVTAEPSSADRIQAGEEFRRGVQSYYRGAFNDAILVFERALSLIPGEPVILDWLGKAYYRSGVESAAIQQWQFASGSGYGGDLLTSRLEVVRERRVTRPAFDEASRFVEAAQISSKGPNGPLYRQPVSVVPLPDGTFWVVAYGSNEIVRIDVNGVIVSRSRGPLSGFDRPFDLVRRADGSMLVSEVAADRISVLDADGSWVSSFGKKGRGLGELVGPQYIAVAPSGNVFVTDYGNARVVVFDPEGNPLFSFGSKSKSFRGFVAPAGIAISGERVYVADNVTGALHLFDLSGNYIEEFLPEGSIRNAESIRPWNGGLVMALPTK
;
A
#
# COMPACT_ATOMS: atom_id res chain seq x y z
N MET A 1 -52.58 50.40 -35.95
CA MET A 1 -53.44 49.60 -35.09
C MET A 1 -53.28 48.16 -35.45
N LYS A 2 -52.52 47.39 -34.70
CA LYS A 2 -52.41 45.92 -34.83
C LYS A 2 -52.53 45.32 -33.45
N ARG A 3 -53.63 44.56 -33.24
CA ARG A 3 -53.91 43.85 -31.99
C ARG A 3 -52.98 42.61 -31.87
N ALA A 4 -52.26 42.52 -30.78
CA ALA A 4 -51.51 41.36 -30.39
C ALA A 4 -52.48 40.38 -29.70
N HIS A 5 -52.52 39.13 -30.19
CA HIS A 5 -53.24 38.03 -29.52
C HIS A 5 -52.26 37.37 -28.55
N ILE A 6 -52.61 37.40 -27.27
CA ILE A 6 -51.92 36.63 -26.22
C ILE A 6 -52.56 35.25 -26.22
N VAL A 7 -51.78 34.22 -26.56
CA VAL A 7 -52.15 32.83 -26.40
C VAL A 7 -51.68 32.37 -25.02
N THR A 8 -52.65 32.16 -24.15
CA THR A 8 -52.42 31.59 -22.80
C THR A 8 -52.30 30.08 -22.96
N VAL A 9 -51.12 29.53 -22.77
CA VAL A 9 -50.89 28.12 -22.70
C VAL A 9 -51.09 27.70 -21.24
N ALA A 10 -52.16 27.00 -20.95
CA ALA A 10 -52.40 26.36 -19.64
C ALA A 10 -51.54 25.11 -19.55
N LEU A 11 -50.51 25.13 -18.70
CA LEU A 11 -49.76 23.94 -18.30
C LEU A 11 -50.59 23.17 -17.27
N ALA A 12 -51.18 22.06 -17.72
CA ALA A 12 -51.70 21.05 -16.82
C ALA A 12 -50.55 20.30 -16.14
N ALA A 13 -50.27 20.65 -14.89
CA ALA A 13 -49.35 19.88 -14.04
C ALA A 13 -50.03 18.53 -13.69
N LEU A 14 -49.60 17.47 -14.39
CA LEU A 14 -49.95 16.09 -14.06
C LEU A 14 -49.12 15.71 -12.82
N ALA A 15 -49.75 15.81 -11.64
CA ALA A 15 -49.15 15.27 -10.41
C ALA A 15 -49.16 13.75 -10.51
N LEU A 16 -48.09 13.16 -10.93
CA LEU A 16 -47.85 11.72 -10.84
C LEU A 16 -47.50 11.43 -9.38
N SER A 17 -48.52 11.07 -8.60
CA SER A 17 -48.34 10.49 -7.26
C SER A 17 -47.67 9.14 -7.43
N LEU A 18 -46.35 9.06 -7.26
CA LEU A 18 -45.63 7.81 -7.02
C LEU A 18 -46.16 7.25 -5.69
N ALA A 19 -47.11 6.36 -5.78
CA ALA A 19 -47.41 5.46 -4.67
C ALA A 19 -46.18 4.58 -4.50
N VAL A 20 -45.31 4.94 -3.52
CA VAL A 20 -44.31 4.03 -2.98
C VAL A 20 -45.09 2.91 -2.31
N THR A 21 -45.41 1.86 -3.06
CA THR A 21 -45.81 0.59 -2.47
C THR A 21 -44.61 0.11 -1.68
N ALA A 22 -44.63 0.28 -0.36
CA ALA A 22 -43.74 -0.42 0.54
C ALA A 22 -43.95 -1.91 0.24
N VAL A 23 -43.01 -2.51 -0.46
CA VAL A 23 -42.92 -3.96 -0.55
C VAL A 23 -42.61 -4.41 0.87
N VAL A 24 -43.61 -4.86 1.57
CA VAL A 24 -43.47 -5.57 2.85
C VAL A 24 -42.78 -6.88 2.45
N THR A 25 -41.44 -6.87 2.46
CA THR A 25 -40.68 -8.10 2.32
C THR A 25 -40.96 -8.93 3.55
N ALA A 26 -41.63 -10.08 3.36
CA ALA A 26 -41.80 -11.04 4.44
C ALA A 26 -40.43 -11.34 5.05
N GLU A 27 -40.37 -11.49 6.38
CA GLU A 27 -39.12 -11.87 7.03
C GLU A 27 -38.56 -13.18 6.40
N PRO A 28 -37.26 -13.25 6.10
CA PRO A 28 -36.68 -14.45 5.51
C PRO A 28 -36.92 -15.67 6.37
N SER A 29 -37.40 -16.74 5.78
CA SER A 29 -37.64 -18.01 6.47
C SER A 29 -36.33 -18.63 7.01
N SER A 30 -36.42 -19.57 7.92
CA SER A 30 -35.26 -20.31 8.40
C SER A 30 -34.53 -21.07 7.25
N ALA A 31 -35.30 -21.54 6.28
CA ALA A 31 -34.75 -22.20 5.09
C ALA A 31 -33.97 -21.22 4.21
N ASP A 32 -34.50 -20.00 3.97
CA ASP A 32 -33.82 -18.96 3.23
C ASP A 32 -32.50 -18.54 3.90
N ARG A 33 -32.48 -18.43 5.22
CA ARG A 33 -31.26 -18.10 5.98
C ARG A 33 -30.18 -19.19 5.86
N ILE A 34 -30.57 -20.46 5.91
CA ILE A 34 -29.64 -21.60 5.71
C ILE A 34 -29.08 -21.58 4.30
N GLN A 35 -29.93 -21.46 3.29
CA GLN A 35 -29.54 -21.44 1.89
C GLN A 35 -28.64 -20.23 1.58
N ALA A 36 -29.00 -19.03 2.07
CA ALA A 36 -28.17 -17.83 1.94
C ALA A 36 -26.79 -18.01 2.56
N GLY A 37 -26.71 -18.66 3.72
CA GLY A 37 -25.45 -18.99 4.37
C GLY A 37 -24.57 -19.95 3.53
N GLU A 38 -25.17 -20.89 2.81
CA GLU A 38 -24.45 -21.77 1.88
C GLU A 38 -23.94 -21.02 0.65
N GLU A 39 -24.80 -20.21 0.05
CA GLU A 39 -24.38 -19.34 -1.08
C GLU A 39 -23.30 -18.35 -0.64
N PHE A 40 -23.44 -17.74 0.53
CA PHE A 40 -22.41 -16.86 1.06
C PHE A 40 -21.05 -17.56 1.18
N ARG A 41 -20.99 -18.76 1.76
CA ARG A 41 -19.74 -19.54 1.86
C ARG A 41 -19.13 -19.86 0.49
N ARG A 42 -19.96 -20.20 -0.52
CA ARG A 42 -19.51 -20.41 -1.90
C ARG A 42 -18.94 -19.13 -2.50
N GLY A 43 -19.62 -17.99 -2.28
CA GLY A 43 -19.15 -16.67 -2.72
C GLY A 43 -17.78 -16.33 -2.14
N VAL A 44 -17.57 -16.55 -0.84
CA VAL A 44 -16.29 -16.36 -0.18
C VAL A 44 -15.21 -17.27 -0.76
N GLN A 45 -15.51 -18.54 -1.04
CA GLN A 45 -14.58 -19.45 -1.69
C GLN A 45 -14.20 -19.00 -3.11
N SER A 46 -15.17 -18.53 -3.90
CA SER A 46 -14.92 -18.00 -5.25
C SER A 46 -14.06 -16.74 -5.20
N TYR A 47 -14.35 -15.85 -4.26
CA TYR A 47 -13.57 -14.64 -4.02
C TYR A 47 -12.10 -14.96 -3.71
N TYR A 48 -11.82 -15.89 -2.80
CA TYR A 48 -10.45 -16.28 -2.45
C TYR A 48 -9.70 -17.02 -3.55
N ARG A 49 -10.42 -17.64 -4.50
CA ARG A 49 -9.82 -18.21 -5.72
C ARG A 49 -9.55 -17.18 -6.82
N GLY A 50 -9.91 -15.90 -6.58
CA GLY A 50 -9.78 -14.84 -7.58
C GLY A 50 -10.90 -14.84 -8.64
N ALA A 51 -11.90 -15.70 -8.53
CA ALA A 51 -13.05 -15.77 -9.43
C ALA A 51 -14.11 -14.73 -9.00
N PHE A 52 -13.77 -13.44 -9.16
CA PHE A 52 -14.58 -12.33 -8.61
C PHE A 52 -15.96 -12.24 -9.26
N ASN A 53 -16.08 -12.48 -10.56
CA ASN A 53 -17.37 -12.47 -11.24
C ASN A 53 -18.30 -13.60 -10.75
N ASP A 54 -17.74 -14.79 -10.49
CA ASP A 54 -18.51 -15.88 -9.90
C ASP A 54 -18.92 -15.55 -8.47
N ALA A 55 -18.02 -14.92 -7.70
CA ALA A 55 -18.32 -14.47 -6.34
C ALA A 55 -19.47 -13.46 -6.32
N ILE A 56 -19.49 -12.49 -7.27
CA ILE A 56 -20.57 -11.53 -7.41
C ILE A 56 -21.91 -12.26 -7.60
N LEU A 57 -22.01 -13.16 -8.57
CA LEU A 57 -23.24 -13.91 -8.87
C LEU A 57 -23.74 -14.70 -7.66
N VAL A 58 -22.82 -15.30 -6.91
CA VAL A 58 -23.16 -16.11 -5.73
C VAL A 58 -23.59 -15.23 -4.56
N PHE A 59 -22.93 -14.09 -4.31
CA PHE A 59 -23.35 -13.13 -3.29
C PHE A 59 -24.70 -12.47 -3.62
N GLU A 60 -24.98 -12.17 -4.89
CA GLU A 60 -26.29 -11.65 -5.32
C GLU A 60 -27.40 -12.66 -5.06
N ARG A 61 -27.15 -13.96 -5.31
CA ARG A 61 -28.11 -15.02 -4.93
C ARG A 61 -28.32 -15.10 -3.43
N ALA A 62 -27.27 -15.03 -2.64
CA ALA A 62 -27.41 -14.99 -1.19
C ALA A 62 -28.24 -13.77 -0.73
N LEU A 63 -27.99 -12.61 -1.34
CA LEU A 63 -28.70 -11.37 -1.03
C LEU A 63 -30.19 -11.40 -1.47
N SER A 64 -30.53 -12.14 -2.54
CA SER A 64 -31.92 -12.33 -2.93
C SER A 64 -32.74 -13.14 -1.95
N LEU A 65 -32.09 -14.00 -1.15
CA LEU A 65 -32.73 -14.80 -0.10
C LEU A 65 -32.88 -14.01 1.22
N ILE A 66 -31.89 -13.20 1.56
CA ILE A 66 -31.90 -12.32 2.74
C ILE A 66 -31.50 -10.89 2.34
N PRO A 67 -32.47 -10.11 1.81
CA PRO A 67 -32.22 -8.77 1.33
C PRO A 67 -31.69 -7.85 2.43
N GLY A 68 -30.69 -7.05 2.09
CA GLY A 68 -30.15 -6.03 3.00
C GLY A 68 -29.16 -6.56 4.05
N GLU A 69 -28.78 -7.86 4.02
CA GLU A 69 -27.83 -8.42 4.97
C GLU A 69 -26.46 -7.74 4.84
N PRO A 70 -26.01 -6.97 5.86
CA PRO A 70 -24.85 -6.10 5.72
C PRO A 70 -23.54 -6.84 5.45
N VAL A 71 -23.37 -8.03 5.99
CA VAL A 71 -22.19 -8.88 5.78
C VAL A 71 -22.08 -9.27 4.31
N ILE A 72 -23.20 -9.66 3.69
CA ILE A 72 -23.22 -10.04 2.27
C ILE A 72 -22.96 -8.81 1.39
N LEU A 73 -23.56 -7.66 1.73
CA LEU A 73 -23.33 -6.40 1.04
C LEU A 73 -21.84 -6.00 1.08
N ASP A 74 -21.16 -6.13 2.21
CA ASP A 74 -19.72 -5.83 2.31
C ASP A 74 -18.89 -6.76 1.41
N TRP A 75 -19.18 -8.06 1.40
CA TRP A 75 -18.45 -9.00 0.55
C TRP A 75 -18.78 -8.85 -0.93
N LEU A 76 -20.01 -8.53 -1.28
CA LEU A 76 -20.40 -8.18 -2.64
C LEU A 76 -19.68 -6.92 -3.11
N GLY A 77 -19.60 -5.89 -2.25
CA GLY A 77 -18.81 -4.70 -2.51
C GLY A 77 -17.34 -5.00 -2.76
N LYS A 78 -16.72 -5.88 -1.96
CA LYS A 78 -15.35 -6.35 -2.18
C LYS A 78 -15.18 -7.06 -3.53
N ALA A 79 -16.12 -7.92 -3.89
CA ALA A 79 -16.09 -8.65 -5.15
C ALA A 79 -16.21 -7.71 -6.35
N TYR A 80 -17.13 -6.75 -6.32
CA TYR A 80 -17.24 -5.69 -7.32
C TYR A 80 -15.98 -4.84 -7.44
N TYR A 81 -15.40 -4.44 -6.31
CA TYR A 81 -14.16 -3.66 -6.32
C TYR A 81 -13.00 -4.41 -6.99
N ARG A 82 -12.86 -5.71 -6.65
CA ARG A 82 -11.82 -6.57 -7.23
C ARG A 82 -12.06 -6.90 -8.71
N SER A 83 -13.31 -6.89 -9.17
CA SER A 83 -13.66 -7.03 -10.60
C SER A 83 -13.53 -5.73 -11.40
N GLY A 84 -13.18 -4.61 -10.74
CA GLY A 84 -13.03 -3.29 -11.37
C GLY A 84 -14.33 -2.48 -11.48
N VAL A 85 -15.46 -2.98 -10.94
CA VAL A 85 -16.75 -2.29 -10.98
C VAL A 85 -16.94 -1.43 -9.72
N GLU A 86 -16.12 -0.40 -9.59
CA GLU A 86 -16.05 0.43 -8.37
C GLU A 86 -17.37 1.13 -8.03
N SER A 87 -18.20 1.50 -9.02
CA SER A 87 -19.50 2.14 -8.76
C SER A 87 -20.43 1.23 -7.98
N ALA A 88 -20.51 -0.05 -8.39
CA ALA A 88 -21.30 -1.04 -7.70
C ALA A 88 -20.74 -1.35 -6.32
N ALA A 89 -19.40 -1.41 -6.18
CA ALA A 89 -18.75 -1.59 -4.89
C ALA A 89 -19.15 -0.50 -3.88
N ILE A 90 -19.05 0.77 -4.29
CA ILE A 90 -19.45 1.91 -3.45
C ILE A 90 -20.91 1.80 -3.03
N GLN A 91 -21.79 1.43 -3.96
CA GLN A 91 -23.23 1.31 -3.67
C GLN A 91 -23.50 0.24 -2.61
N GLN A 92 -22.89 -0.95 -2.74
CA GLN A 92 -23.06 -2.02 -1.77
C GLN A 92 -22.52 -1.64 -0.38
N TRP A 93 -21.34 -1.03 -0.34
CA TRP A 93 -20.77 -0.56 0.93
C TRP A 93 -21.56 0.57 1.57
N GLN A 94 -22.22 1.44 0.78
CA GLN A 94 -23.13 2.46 1.31
C GLN A 94 -24.36 1.83 1.98
N PHE A 95 -24.94 0.81 1.35
CA PHE A 95 -26.07 0.08 1.96
C PHE A 95 -25.63 -0.62 3.25
N ALA A 96 -24.48 -1.27 3.27
CA ALA A 96 -23.94 -1.89 4.48
C ALA A 96 -23.67 -0.86 5.59
N SER A 97 -23.02 0.26 5.28
CA SER A 97 -22.74 1.34 6.23
C SER A 97 -24.02 1.99 6.76
N GLY A 98 -25.03 2.15 5.92
CA GLY A 98 -26.34 2.72 6.30
C GLY A 98 -27.08 1.91 7.36
N SER A 99 -26.77 0.62 7.50
CA SER A 99 -27.28 -0.24 8.58
C SER A 99 -26.42 -0.22 9.86
N GLY A 100 -25.38 0.64 9.92
CA GLY A 100 -24.42 0.69 11.04
C GLY A 100 -23.33 -0.37 11.00
N TYR A 101 -23.25 -1.15 9.90
CA TYR A 101 -22.23 -2.18 9.74
C TYR A 101 -20.87 -1.59 9.34
N GLY A 102 -19.80 -2.17 9.86
CA GLY A 102 -18.41 -1.89 9.45
C GLY A 102 -17.78 -0.66 10.10
N GLY A 103 -18.56 0.20 10.80
CA GLY A 103 -18.05 1.35 11.55
C GLY A 103 -17.11 2.26 10.73
N ASP A 104 -16.12 2.83 11.39
CA ASP A 104 -15.15 3.77 10.78
C ASP A 104 -14.34 3.15 9.64
N LEU A 105 -14.05 1.85 9.69
CA LEU A 105 -13.30 1.15 8.64
C LEU A 105 -14.02 1.14 7.29
N LEU A 106 -15.33 0.88 7.30
CA LEU A 106 -16.12 0.87 6.07
C LEU A 106 -16.34 2.30 5.56
N THR A 107 -16.53 3.26 6.45
CA THR A 107 -16.63 4.68 6.12
C THR A 107 -15.35 5.18 5.46
N SER A 108 -14.19 4.92 6.06
CA SER A 108 -12.89 5.29 5.51
C SER A 108 -12.61 4.63 4.15
N ARG A 109 -13.01 3.37 3.97
CA ARG A 109 -12.91 2.69 2.67
C ARG A 109 -13.74 3.38 1.59
N LEU A 110 -14.97 3.77 1.91
CA LEU A 110 -15.85 4.51 1.00
C LEU A 110 -15.26 5.86 0.60
N GLU A 111 -14.68 6.58 1.55
CA GLU A 111 -14.04 7.88 1.32
C GLU A 111 -12.85 7.73 0.37
N VAL A 112 -11.93 6.82 0.64
CA VAL A 112 -10.75 6.57 -0.21
C VAL A 112 -11.14 6.20 -1.65
N VAL A 113 -12.14 5.32 -1.84
CA VAL A 113 -12.55 4.92 -3.20
C VAL A 113 -13.27 6.07 -3.91
N ARG A 114 -14.04 6.90 -3.21
CA ARG A 114 -14.66 8.09 -3.77
C ARG A 114 -13.63 9.14 -4.17
N GLU A 115 -12.65 9.40 -3.33
CA GLU A 115 -11.62 10.41 -3.56
C GLU A 115 -10.74 10.10 -4.76
N ARG A 116 -10.45 8.83 -5.01
CA ARG A 116 -9.75 8.40 -6.24
C ARG A 116 -10.47 8.82 -7.53
N ARG A 117 -11.79 9.03 -7.48
CA ARG A 117 -12.61 9.44 -8.63
C ARG A 117 -12.66 10.95 -8.82
N VAL A 118 -12.38 11.70 -7.78
CA VAL A 118 -12.39 13.17 -7.84
C VAL A 118 -11.00 13.65 -8.24
N THR A 119 -10.88 14.20 -9.43
CA THR A 119 -9.63 14.75 -9.97
C THR A 119 -9.10 15.95 -9.18
N ARG A 120 -9.86 16.47 -8.22
CA ARG A 120 -9.47 17.48 -7.23
C ARG A 120 -10.15 17.11 -5.92
N PRO A 121 -9.44 16.48 -4.96
CA PRO A 121 -9.99 16.31 -3.63
C PRO A 121 -10.18 17.69 -3.00
N ALA A 122 -11.41 17.95 -2.56
CA ALA A 122 -11.67 19.05 -1.63
C ALA A 122 -11.20 18.61 -0.24
N PHE A 123 -9.88 18.53 -0.03
CA PHE A 123 -9.34 18.32 1.29
C PHE A 123 -9.41 19.62 2.07
N ASP A 124 -9.99 19.57 3.25
CA ASP A 124 -9.70 20.53 4.30
C ASP A 124 -8.19 20.43 4.62
N GLU A 125 -7.48 21.56 4.72
CA GLU A 125 -6.04 21.60 4.96
C GLU A 125 -5.60 20.81 6.22
N ALA A 126 -6.53 20.52 7.13
CA ALA A 126 -6.28 19.75 8.34
C ALA A 126 -6.29 18.22 8.17
N SER A 127 -6.82 17.67 7.08
CA SER A 127 -7.02 16.22 6.91
C SER A 127 -6.53 15.73 5.55
N ARG A 128 -5.21 15.76 5.33
CA ARG A 128 -4.61 15.29 4.06
C ARG A 128 -4.68 13.78 3.86
N PHE A 129 -4.86 13.03 4.93
CA PHE A 129 -4.85 11.56 4.91
C PHE A 129 -5.93 11.02 5.83
N VAL A 130 -6.66 10.04 5.34
CA VAL A 130 -7.70 9.33 6.08
C VAL A 130 -7.29 7.86 6.19
N GLU A 131 -7.42 7.27 7.37
CA GLU A 131 -7.20 5.85 7.55
C GLU A 131 -8.27 5.07 6.79
N ALA A 132 -7.86 4.39 5.71
CA ALA A 132 -8.76 3.64 4.85
C ALA A 132 -9.06 2.25 5.39
N ALA A 133 -8.08 1.59 5.97
CA ALA A 133 -8.18 0.27 6.55
C ALA A 133 -6.97 -0.08 7.41
N GLN A 134 -7.17 -0.96 8.37
CA GLN A 134 -6.11 -1.65 9.09
C GLN A 134 -6.02 -3.09 8.61
N ILE A 135 -4.83 -3.49 8.14
CA ILE A 135 -4.57 -4.85 7.71
C ILE A 135 -3.86 -5.59 8.83
N SER A 136 -4.58 -6.51 9.46
CA SER A 136 -4.02 -7.30 10.57
C SER A 136 -3.12 -8.42 10.07
N SER A 137 -1.98 -8.61 10.73
CA SER A 137 -1.15 -9.80 10.55
C SER A 137 -1.67 -11.03 11.32
N LYS A 138 -2.80 -10.92 12.04
CA LYS A 138 -3.37 -12.01 12.83
C LYS A 138 -4.34 -12.83 12.00
N GLY A 139 -4.09 -14.13 11.91
CA GLY A 139 -5.03 -15.10 11.36
C GLY A 139 -5.69 -15.93 12.47
N PRO A 140 -6.62 -16.83 12.10
CA PRO A 140 -7.35 -17.65 13.07
C PRO A 140 -6.45 -18.61 13.89
N ASN A 141 -5.30 -18.98 13.34
CA ASN A 141 -4.35 -19.91 13.97
C ASN A 141 -3.04 -19.23 14.43
N GLY A 142 -3.04 -17.91 14.57
CA GLY A 142 -1.87 -17.14 14.98
C GLY A 142 -1.43 -16.11 13.93
N PRO A 143 -0.26 -15.48 14.12
CA PRO A 143 0.20 -14.44 13.19
C PRO A 143 0.52 -15.04 11.81
N LEU A 144 -0.03 -14.38 10.78
CA LEU A 144 0.20 -14.72 9.36
C LEU A 144 1.62 -14.36 8.91
N TYR A 145 2.18 -13.30 9.47
CA TYR A 145 3.55 -12.82 9.31
C TYR A 145 3.93 -11.98 10.54
N ARG A 146 5.23 -11.77 10.76
CA ARG A 146 5.72 -11.11 11.98
C ARG A 146 6.59 -9.91 11.66
N GLN A 147 6.44 -8.84 12.45
CA GLN A 147 7.25 -7.63 12.37
C GLN A 147 7.35 -7.09 10.92
N PRO A 148 6.25 -6.57 10.35
CA PRO A 148 6.31 -5.90 9.05
C PRO A 148 7.15 -4.62 9.18
N VAL A 149 8.11 -4.42 8.27
CA VAL A 149 9.05 -3.27 8.31
C VAL A 149 9.05 -2.44 7.03
N SER A 150 8.64 -3.01 5.90
CA SER A 150 8.53 -2.28 4.64
C SER A 150 7.32 -2.76 3.84
N VAL A 151 6.72 -1.85 3.07
CA VAL A 151 5.57 -2.13 2.23
C VAL A 151 5.73 -1.47 0.87
N VAL A 152 5.40 -2.22 -0.19
CA VAL A 152 5.42 -1.72 -1.57
C VAL A 152 4.07 -1.98 -2.21
N PRO A 153 3.30 -0.92 -2.51
CA PRO A 153 2.04 -1.06 -3.22
C PRO A 153 2.27 -1.42 -4.69
N LEU A 154 1.39 -2.24 -5.24
CA LEU A 154 1.38 -2.65 -6.64
C LEU A 154 0.19 -2.03 -7.39
N PRO A 155 0.31 -1.86 -8.74
CA PRO A 155 -0.77 -1.25 -9.54
C PRO A 155 -2.09 -2.02 -9.52
N ASP A 156 -2.06 -3.32 -9.21
CA ASP A 156 -3.24 -4.18 -9.12
C ASP A 156 -3.96 -4.08 -7.75
N GLY A 157 -3.51 -3.18 -6.88
CA GLY A 157 -4.07 -2.97 -5.55
C GLY A 157 -3.59 -3.94 -4.49
N THR A 158 -2.66 -4.84 -4.81
CA THR A 158 -1.99 -5.68 -3.81
C THR A 158 -0.73 -4.99 -3.26
N PHE A 159 -0.16 -5.54 -2.18
CA PHE A 159 1.04 -5.00 -1.54
C PHE A 159 2.04 -6.11 -1.26
N TRP A 160 3.30 -5.86 -1.53
CA TRP A 160 4.37 -6.64 -0.94
C TRP A 160 4.72 -6.08 0.43
N VAL A 161 4.81 -6.94 1.43
CA VAL A 161 5.15 -6.62 2.81
C VAL A 161 6.37 -7.42 3.23
N VAL A 162 7.40 -6.73 3.68
CA VAL A 162 8.58 -7.37 4.26
C VAL A 162 8.29 -7.76 5.70
N ALA A 163 8.31 -9.04 5.98
CA ALA A 163 8.08 -9.63 7.30
C ALA A 163 9.42 -10.03 7.95
N TYR A 164 10.08 -9.03 8.53
CA TYR A 164 11.40 -9.18 9.17
C TYR A 164 11.46 -10.32 10.19
N GLY A 165 10.44 -10.44 11.05
CA GLY A 165 10.41 -11.43 12.11
C GLY A 165 10.05 -12.83 11.66
N SER A 166 9.58 -13.03 10.42
CA SER A 166 9.30 -14.34 9.82
C SER A 166 10.27 -14.70 8.68
N ASN A 167 11.23 -13.84 8.36
CA ASN A 167 12.19 -14.04 7.28
C ASN A 167 11.53 -14.37 5.93
N GLU A 168 10.48 -13.62 5.59
CA GLU A 168 9.74 -13.80 4.35
C GLU A 168 9.21 -12.47 3.82
N ILE A 169 8.79 -12.45 2.57
CA ILE A 169 8.06 -11.35 1.98
C ILE A 169 6.71 -11.89 1.55
N VAL A 170 5.64 -11.25 1.99
CA VAL A 170 4.27 -11.67 1.70
C VAL A 170 3.59 -10.68 0.77
N ARG A 171 2.89 -11.19 -0.23
CA ARG A 171 1.99 -10.38 -1.05
C ARG A 171 0.58 -10.52 -0.48
N ILE A 172 0.00 -9.40 -0.13
CA ILE A 172 -1.34 -9.34 0.45
C ILE A 172 -2.25 -8.47 -0.39
N ASP A 173 -3.54 -8.74 -0.36
CA ASP A 173 -4.54 -7.88 -0.97
C ASP A 173 -5.06 -6.83 0.02
N VAL A 174 -5.94 -5.94 -0.45
CA VAL A 174 -6.57 -4.88 0.36
C VAL A 174 -7.41 -5.39 1.53
N ASN A 175 -7.73 -6.68 1.55
CA ASN A 175 -8.47 -7.32 2.64
C ASN A 175 -7.56 -8.09 3.60
N GLY A 176 -6.24 -8.00 3.41
CA GLY A 176 -5.27 -8.71 4.24
C GLY A 176 -5.10 -10.20 3.91
N VAL A 177 -5.63 -10.65 2.77
CA VAL A 177 -5.45 -12.04 2.32
C VAL A 177 -4.07 -12.19 1.71
N ILE A 178 -3.33 -13.22 2.14
CA ILE A 178 -2.05 -13.54 1.53
C ILE A 178 -2.28 -14.18 0.16
N VAL A 179 -1.84 -13.48 -0.87
CA VAL A 179 -1.91 -13.91 -2.27
C VAL A 179 -0.74 -14.83 -2.61
N SER A 180 0.46 -14.47 -2.16
CA SER A 180 1.67 -15.26 -2.36
C SER A 180 2.71 -14.99 -1.28
N ARG A 181 3.75 -15.83 -1.22
CA ARG A 181 4.89 -15.70 -0.31
C ARG A 181 6.18 -15.89 -1.07
N SER A 182 7.14 -15.02 -0.83
CA SER A 182 8.54 -15.22 -1.22
C SER A 182 9.36 -15.57 0.03
N ARG A 183 10.14 -16.60 -0.07
CA ARG A 183 11.05 -17.06 1.00
C ARG A 183 12.52 -16.81 0.65
N GLY A 184 12.77 -16.15 -0.48
CA GLY A 184 14.12 -15.86 -0.94
C GLY A 184 14.85 -17.05 -1.56
N PRO A 185 16.19 -17.06 -1.47
CA PRO A 185 17.01 -18.18 -1.96
C PRO A 185 16.72 -19.48 -1.20
N LEU A 186 17.31 -20.58 -1.64
CA LEU A 186 17.14 -21.89 -0.98
C LEU A 186 17.49 -21.87 0.51
N SER A 187 18.43 -21.01 0.92
CA SER A 187 18.78 -20.79 2.33
C SER A 187 17.76 -19.96 3.11
N GLY A 188 16.77 -19.40 2.44
CA GLY A 188 15.85 -18.42 2.98
C GLY A 188 16.42 -16.99 2.99
N PHE A 189 15.54 -16.02 3.27
CA PHE A 189 15.98 -14.67 3.67
C PHE A 189 16.55 -14.69 5.08
N ASP A 190 17.47 -13.79 5.36
CA ASP A 190 17.97 -13.57 6.72
C ASP A 190 17.78 -12.11 7.13
N ARG A 191 16.71 -11.87 7.88
CA ARG A 191 16.23 -10.54 8.31
C ARG A 191 16.05 -9.57 7.16
N PRO A 192 15.14 -9.85 6.21
CA PRO A 192 14.80 -8.92 5.15
C PRO A 192 14.24 -7.63 5.77
N PHE A 193 14.72 -6.47 5.29
CA PHE A 193 14.41 -5.22 5.96
C PHE A 193 13.68 -4.21 5.08
N ASP A 194 14.20 -3.93 3.90
CA ASP A 194 13.58 -3.01 2.95
C ASP A 194 13.32 -3.68 1.60
N LEU A 195 12.30 -3.21 0.92
CA LEU A 195 11.90 -3.67 -0.41
C LEU A 195 11.65 -2.49 -1.32
N VAL A 196 12.28 -2.48 -2.48
CA VAL A 196 12.08 -1.46 -3.50
C VAL A 196 11.80 -2.12 -4.84
N ARG A 197 10.76 -1.64 -5.54
CA ARG A 197 10.42 -2.10 -6.88
C ARG A 197 11.12 -1.25 -7.92
N ARG A 198 11.77 -1.88 -8.90
CA ARG A 198 12.37 -1.24 -10.07
C ARG A 198 11.32 -0.95 -11.16
N ALA A 199 11.70 -0.14 -12.13
CA ALA A 199 10.83 0.22 -13.25
C ALA A 199 10.45 -0.99 -14.15
N ASP A 200 11.32 -1.99 -14.25
CA ASP A 200 11.08 -3.25 -14.98
C ASP A 200 10.18 -4.24 -14.21
N GLY A 201 9.79 -3.89 -12.99
CA GLY A 201 8.95 -4.71 -12.13
C GLY A 201 9.74 -5.61 -11.18
N SER A 202 11.02 -5.84 -11.40
CA SER A 202 11.89 -6.58 -10.46
C SER A 202 12.00 -5.85 -9.12
N MET A 203 12.43 -6.55 -8.10
CA MET A 203 12.48 -6.01 -6.74
C MET A 203 13.84 -6.25 -6.09
N LEU A 204 14.27 -5.31 -5.27
CA LEU A 204 15.46 -5.38 -4.45
C LEU A 204 15.07 -5.49 -2.98
N VAL A 205 15.71 -6.40 -2.27
CA VAL A 205 15.50 -6.66 -0.85
C VAL A 205 16.81 -6.55 -0.11
N SER A 206 16.89 -5.67 0.87
CA SER A 206 18.04 -5.67 1.80
C SER A 206 17.87 -6.76 2.85
N GLU A 207 18.94 -7.49 3.12
CA GLU A 207 19.00 -8.50 4.17
C GLU A 207 20.05 -8.14 5.20
N VAL A 208 19.57 -7.66 6.35
CA VAL A 208 20.44 -7.10 7.40
C VAL A 208 21.42 -8.12 7.97
N ALA A 209 21.00 -9.36 8.19
CA ALA A 209 21.86 -10.37 8.79
C ALA A 209 22.68 -11.15 7.75
N ALA A 210 22.24 -11.15 6.50
CA ALA A 210 22.99 -11.76 5.40
C ALA A 210 24.00 -10.82 4.74
N ASP A 211 24.02 -9.54 5.11
CA ASP A 211 24.92 -8.50 4.58
C ASP A 211 24.90 -8.41 3.04
N ARG A 212 23.68 -8.53 2.44
CA ARG A 212 23.51 -8.55 0.99
C ARG A 212 22.21 -7.86 0.55
N ILE A 213 22.09 -7.66 -0.76
CA ILE A 213 20.87 -7.26 -1.44
C ILE A 213 20.43 -8.41 -2.32
N SER A 214 19.24 -8.94 -2.09
CA SER A 214 18.59 -9.96 -2.94
C SER A 214 17.78 -9.32 -4.05
N VAL A 215 17.80 -9.93 -5.23
CA VAL A 215 17.05 -9.54 -6.42
C VAL A 215 15.93 -10.54 -6.62
N LEU A 216 14.70 -10.05 -6.71
CA LEU A 216 13.51 -10.84 -7.02
C LEU A 216 12.95 -10.43 -8.37
N ASP A 217 12.30 -11.34 -9.08
CA ASP A 217 11.47 -11.00 -10.22
C ASP A 217 10.15 -10.32 -9.80
N ALA A 218 9.32 -9.96 -10.77
CA ALA A 218 8.05 -9.28 -10.53
C ALA A 218 7.04 -10.14 -9.73
N ASP A 219 7.18 -11.46 -9.78
CA ASP A 219 6.31 -12.41 -9.07
C ASP A 219 6.82 -12.72 -7.65
N GLY A 220 7.99 -12.20 -7.29
CA GLY A 220 8.61 -12.40 -5.98
C GLY A 220 9.52 -13.62 -5.90
N SER A 221 9.85 -14.26 -7.02
CA SER A 221 10.82 -15.35 -7.05
C SER A 221 12.24 -14.81 -6.97
N TRP A 222 13.09 -15.45 -6.17
CA TRP A 222 14.49 -15.06 -6.05
C TRP A 222 15.26 -15.35 -7.33
N VAL A 223 16.04 -14.36 -7.79
CA VAL A 223 16.85 -14.44 -9.03
C VAL A 223 18.34 -14.50 -8.70
N SER A 224 18.83 -13.55 -7.91
CA SER A 224 20.24 -13.38 -7.59
C SER A 224 20.43 -12.54 -6.34
N SER A 225 21.68 -12.30 -5.98
CA SER A 225 22.03 -11.33 -4.93
C SER A 225 23.39 -10.70 -5.21
N PHE A 226 23.62 -9.52 -4.63
CA PHE A 226 24.91 -8.83 -4.64
C PHE A 226 25.23 -8.24 -3.26
N GLY A 227 26.45 -7.85 -3.03
CA GLY A 227 26.95 -7.51 -1.71
C GLY A 227 27.37 -8.75 -0.92
N LYS A 228 28.24 -8.56 0.04
CA LYS A 228 28.71 -9.56 0.99
C LYS A 228 29.25 -8.84 2.23
N LYS A 229 29.39 -9.55 3.33
CA LYS A 229 29.93 -9.00 4.57
C LYS A 229 31.32 -8.39 4.41
N GLY A 230 31.51 -7.15 4.86
CA GLY A 230 32.80 -6.50 4.95
C GLY A 230 32.75 -4.98 4.89
N ARG A 231 33.92 -4.35 4.67
CA ARG A 231 34.10 -2.89 4.64
C ARG A 231 34.66 -2.37 3.32
N GLY A 232 35.06 -3.26 2.42
CA GLY A 232 35.50 -2.90 1.07
C GLY A 232 34.41 -2.29 0.22
N LEU A 233 34.77 -1.84 -1.00
CA LEU A 233 33.78 -1.38 -1.96
C LEU A 233 32.89 -2.56 -2.38
N GLY A 234 31.56 -2.38 -2.30
CA GLY A 234 30.61 -3.44 -2.58
C GLY A 234 30.39 -4.45 -1.45
N GLU A 235 31.14 -4.36 -0.36
CA GLU A 235 30.87 -5.09 0.87
C GLU A 235 29.93 -4.28 1.77
N LEU A 236 29.12 -4.96 2.59
CA LEU A 236 28.08 -4.36 3.41
C LEU A 236 28.14 -4.92 4.84
N VAL A 237 27.65 -4.13 5.79
CA VAL A 237 27.41 -4.58 7.17
C VAL A 237 26.04 -4.07 7.61
N GLY A 238 25.08 -4.97 7.70
CA GLY A 238 23.72 -4.64 8.07
C GLY A 238 23.05 -3.62 7.14
N PRO A 239 22.96 -3.88 5.81
CA PRO A 239 22.30 -2.96 4.88
C PRO A 239 20.83 -2.82 5.26
N GLN A 240 20.34 -1.56 5.31
CA GLN A 240 18.95 -1.30 5.69
C GLN A 240 18.11 -0.83 4.52
N TYR A 241 18.17 0.42 4.15
CA TYR A 241 17.28 1.02 3.18
C TYR A 241 17.90 1.12 1.80
N ILE A 242 17.04 1.07 0.79
CA ILE A 242 17.41 1.09 -0.63
C ILE A 242 16.67 2.24 -1.31
N ALA A 243 17.37 2.96 -2.18
CA ALA A 243 16.76 3.87 -3.15
C ALA A 243 17.33 3.58 -4.54
N VAL A 244 16.48 3.69 -5.57
CA VAL A 244 16.88 3.49 -6.96
C VAL A 244 16.78 4.81 -7.70
N ALA A 245 17.89 5.22 -8.32
CA ALA A 245 17.94 6.43 -9.12
C ALA A 245 17.24 6.22 -10.49
N PRO A 246 16.87 7.30 -11.21
CA PRO A 246 16.32 7.19 -12.56
C PRO A 246 17.24 6.46 -13.56
N SER A 247 18.54 6.48 -13.34
CA SER A 247 19.54 5.70 -14.10
C SER A 247 19.49 4.19 -13.86
N GLY A 248 18.77 3.74 -12.82
CA GLY A 248 18.76 2.37 -12.33
C GLY A 248 19.83 2.09 -11.26
N ASN A 249 20.73 3.04 -10.97
CA ASN A 249 21.73 2.86 -9.91
C ASN A 249 21.07 2.69 -8.55
N VAL A 250 21.63 1.78 -7.75
CA VAL A 250 21.08 1.34 -6.46
C VAL A 250 21.90 1.93 -5.33
N PHE A 251 21.27 2.75 -4.52
CA PHE A 251 21.86 3.38 -3.34
C PHE A 251 21.42 2.60 -2.10
N VAL A 252 22.37 2.13 -1.31
CA VAL A 252 22.13 1.28 -0.13
C VAL A 252 22.74 1.94 1.10
N THR A 253 21.93 2.14 2.15
CA THR A 253 22.46 2.54 3.44
C THR A 253 23.15 1.35 4.10
N ASP A 254 24.46 1.42 4.20
CA ASP A 254 25.34 0.44 4.83
C ASP A 254 25.53 0.86 6.32
N TYR A 255 24.50 0.53 7.09
CA TYR A 255 24.31 1.03 8.44
C TYR A 255 25.52 0.78 9.36
N GLY A 256 26.02 -0.44 9.37
CA GLY A 256 27.15 -0.84 10.22
C GLY A 256 28.50 -0.27 9.82
N ASN A 257 28.62 0.23 8.58
CA ASN A 257 29.82 0.92 8.10
C ASN A 257 29.64 2.45 8.05
N ALA A 258 28.49 2.98 8.48
CA ALA A 258 28.16 4.40 8.51
C ALA A 258 28.39 5.12 7.16
N ARG A 259 27.91 4.51 6.06
CA ARG A 259 28.07 5.04 4.70
C ARG A 259 26.87 4.68 3.82
N VAL A 260 26.81 5.25 2.63
CA VAL A 260 25.98 4.78 1.51
C VAL A 260 26.89 4.15 0.48
N VAL A 261 26.52 2.97 -0.03
CA VAL A 261 27.19 2.28 -1.13
C VAL A 261 26.30 2.35 -2.35
N VAL A 262 26.87 2.66 -3.51
CA VAL A 262 26.17 2.76 -4.79
C VAL A 262 26.60 1.64 -5.70
N PHE A 263 25.62 0.94 -6.27
CA PHE A 263 25.80 -0.13 -7.23
C PHE A 263 25.17 0.26 -8.58
N ASP A 264 25.65 -0.32 -9.66
CA ASP A 264 24.96 -0.25 -10.94
C ASP A 264 23.67 -1.12 -10.93
N PRO A 265 22.85 -1.09 -11.99
CA PRO A 265 21.64 -1.91 -12.08
C PRO A 265 21.91 -3.43 -11.99
N GLU A 266 23.08 -3.89 -12.38
CA GLU A 266 23.54 -5.29 -12.36
C GLU A 266 24.06 -5.73 -10.97
N GLY A 267 24.27 -4.77 -10.05
CA GLY A 267 24.79 -5.01 -8.69
C GLY A 267 26.31 -4.93 -8.57
N ASN A 268 27.01 -4.38 -9.57
CA ASN A 268 28.44 -4.09 -9.45
C ASN A 268 28.63 -2.79 -8.64
N PRO A 269 29.57 -2.74 -7.70
CA PRO A 269 29.79 -1.57 -6.89
C PRO A 269 30.48 -0.46 -7.68
N LEU A 270 29.94 0.77 -7.59
CA LEU A 270 30.46 1.94 -8.28
C LEU A 270 31.33 2.81 -7.34
N PHE A 271 30.75 3.25 -6.25
CA PHE A 271 31.41 4.10 -5.24
C PHE A 271 30.67 4.04 -3.92
N SER A 272 31.23 4.69 -2.90
CA SER A 272 30.54 4.92 -1.62
C SER A 272 30.82 6.34 -1.13
N PHE A 273 29.89 6.86 -0.32
CA PHE A 273 30.00 8.20 0.26
C PHE A 273 29.46 8.23 1.68
N GLY A 274 29.64 9.38 2.35
CA GLY A 274 29.14 9.59 3.70
C GLY A 274 30.23 9.57 4.78
N SER A 275 31.49 9.42 4.40
CA SER A 275 32.64 9.60 5.31
C SER A 275 32.85 11.08 5.64
N LYS A 276 33.47 11.35 6.77
CA LYS A 276 33.84 12.71 7.20
C LYS A 276 34.69 13.44 6.14
N SER A 277 34.29 14.66 5.83
CA SER A 277 35.01 15.57 4.92
C SER A 277 35.12 16.97 5.54
N LYS A 278 35.60 17.96 4.77
CA LYS A 278 35.61 19.36 5.21
C LYS A 278 34.22 19.96 5.40
N SER A 279 33.26 19.54 4.57
CA SER A 279 31.87 20.05 4.54
C SER A 279 30.87 19.14 5.23
N PHE A 280 31.22 17.88 5.50
CA PHE A 280 30.33 16.88 6.09
C PHE A 280 31.00 16.17 7.26
N ARG A 281 30.31 16.08 8.41
CA ARG A 281 30.85 15.43 9.61
C ARG A 281 30.98 13.91 9.52
N GLY A 282 30.38 13.30 8.49
CA GLY A 282 30.20 11.86 8.34
C GLY A 282 28.91 11.37 8.97
N PHE A 283 28.37 10.28 8.44
CA PHE A 283 27.24 9.60 9.08
C PHE A 283 27.66 8.93 10.40
N VAL A 284 26.69 8.83 11.31
CA VAL A 284 26.78 8.00 12.51
C VAL A 284 25.98 6.71 12.32
N ALA A 285 24.74 6.83 11.84
CA ALA A 285 23.84 5.71 11.60
C ALA A 285 22.89 6.03 10.45
N PRO A 286 23.36 5.98 9.18
CA PRO A 286 22.52 6.25 8.01
C PRO A 286 21.41 5.21 7.91
N ALA A 287 20.17 5.66 7.98
CA ALA A 287 18.98 4.83 7.89
C ALA A 287 18.19 5.14 6.62
N GLY A 288 17.02 5.78 6.71
CA GLY A 288 16.16 6.06 5.56
C GLY A 288 16.90 6.80 4.44
N ILE A 289 16.68 6.36 3.20
CA ILE A 289 17.22 6.99 2.01
C ILE A 289 16.13 7.18 0.97
N ALA A 290 16.12 8.33 0.30
CA ALA A 290 15.21 8.62 -0.80
C ALA A 290 15.92 9.39 -1.91
N ILE A 291 15.49 9.16 -3.15
CA ILE A 291 15.95 9.92 -4.32
C ILE A 291 14.75 10.64 -4.92
N SER A 292 14.87 11.95 -5.11
CA SER A 292 13.90 12.78 -5.79
C SER A 292 14.61 13.67 -6.80
N GLY A 293 14.36 13.44 -8.10
CA GLY A 293 15.13 14.06 -9.17
C GLY A 293 16.62 13.67 -9.08
N GLU A 294 17.50 14.67 -9.05
CA GLU A 294 18.95 14.49 -8.95
C GLU A 294 19.48 14.57 -7.50
N ARG A 295 18.60 14.46 -6.52
CA ARG A 295 18.93 14.66 -5.10
C ARG A 295 18.72 13.39 -4.29
N VAL A 296 19.69 13.10 -3.43
CA VAL A 296 19.71 11.96 -2.51
C VAL A 296 19.55 12.48 -1.08
N TYR A 297 18.48 12.11 -0.43
CA TYR A 297 18.18 12.44 0.96
C TYR A 297 18.51 11.25 1.84
N VAL A 298 19.33 11.45 2.85
CA VAL A 298 19.74 10.40 3.80
C VAL A 298 19.49 10.88 5.22
N ALA A 299 18.65 10.14 5.95
CA ALA A 299 18.42 10.37 7.37
C ALA A 299 19.50 9.67 8.20
N ASP A 300 20.03 10.36 9.17
CA ASP A 300 20.88 9.77 10.19
C ASP A 300 20.06 9.54 11.47
N ASN A 301 19.88 8.28 11.81
CA ASN A 301 18.97 7.87 12.88
C ASN A 301 19.46 8.25 14.28
N VAL A 302 20.77 8.38 14.48
CA VAL A 302 21.36 8.78 15.77
C VAL A 302 21.36 10.29 15.93
N THR A 303 21.79 11.04 14.93
CA THR A 303 21.81 12.50 14.99
C THR A 303 20.43 13.10 14.81
N GLY A 304 19.53 12.41 14.12
CA GLY A 304 18.20 12.91 13.74
C GLY A 304 18.27 14.04 12.72
N ALA A 305 19.31 14.07 11.92
CA ALA A 305 19.48 14.99 10.80
C ALA A 305 19.05 14.36 9.47
N LEU A 306 18.64 15.18 8.53
CA LEU A 306 18.43 14.80 7.13
C LEU A 306 19.46 15.51 6.27
N HIS A 307 20.31 14.74 5.63
CA HIS A 307 21.40 15.24 4.78
C HIS A 307 21.05 15.12 3.31
N LEU A 308 21.50 16.10 2.53
CA LEU A 308 21.29 16.18 1.09
C LEU A 308 22.61 15.99 0.34
N PHE A 309 22.58 15.09 -0.65
CA PHE A 309 23.69 14.81 -1.56
C PHE A 309 23.19 14.87 -3.01
N ASP A 310 24.12 15.00 -3.97
CA ASP A 310 23.86 14.72 -5.36
C ASP A 310 23.99 13.21 -5.68
N LEU A 311 23.63 12.82 -6.92
CA LEU A 311 23.73 11.43 -7.36
C LEU A 311 25.19 10.90 -7.46
N SER A 312 26.19 11.77 -7.41
CA SER A 312 27.61 11.40 -7.35
C SER A 312 28.13 11.25 -5.92
N GLY A 313 27.26 11.44 -4.93
CA GLY A 313 27.60 11.36 -3.51
C GLY A 313 28.29 12.58 -2.93
N ASN A 314 28.29 13.72 -3.64
CA ASN A 314 28.81 14.98 -3.11
C ASN A 314 27.78 15.56 -2.13
N TYR A 315 28.28 15.94 -0.95
CA TYR A 315 27.47 16.59 0.07
C TYR A 315 27.04 17.99 -0.37
N ILE A 316 25.75 18.29 -0.26
CA ILE A 316 25.17 19.59 -0.59
C ILE A 316 24.92 20.38 0.70
N GLU A 317 24.08 19.87 1.59
CA GLU A 317 23.68 20.57 2.81
C GLU A 317 23.05 19.65 3.85
N GLU A 318 22.93 20.12 5.08
CA GLU A 318 22.05 19.56 6.10
C GLU A 318 20.65 20.11 5.87
N PHE A 319 19.79 19.31 5.24
CA PHE A 319 18.44 19.72 4.84
C PHE A 319 17.52 19.91 6.05
N LEU A 320 17.62 19.03 7.05
CA LEU A 320 17.02 19.21 8.37
C LEU A 320 18.09 19.00 9.44
N PRO A 321 18.22 19.94 10.42
CA PRO A 321 19.28 19.90 11.41
C PRO A 321 19.14 18.74 12.40
N GLU A 322 20.21 18.47 13.13
CA GLU A 322 20.25 17.45 14.17
C GLU A 322 19.06 17.56 15.14
N GLY A 323 18.45 16.44 15.45
CA GLY A 323 17.29 16.33 16.34
C GLY A 323 15.94 16.62 15.70
N SER A 324 15.89 17.05 14.42
CA SER A 324 14.64 17.33 13.71
C SER A 324 13.80 16.09 13.47
N ILE A 325 14.43 14.94 13.13
CA ILE A 325 13.77 13.70 12.72
C ILE A 325 14.32 12.50 13.50
N ARG A 326 14.31 12.58 14.83
CA ARG A 326 14.79 11.48 15.67
C ARG A 326 14.08 10.18 15.35
N ASN A 327 14.86 9.11 15.20
CA ASN A 327 14.39 7.78 14.87
C ASN A 327 13.65 7.69 13.53
N ALA A 328 13.99 8.54 12.55
CA ALA A 328 13.44 8.41 11.20
C ALA A 328 13.86 7.05 10.63
N GLU A 329 12.87 6.19 10.38
CA GLU A 329 13.14 4.83 9.89
C GLU A 329 13.11 4.80 8.38
N SER A 330 12.04 5.24 7.73
CA SER A 330 11.88 5.14 6.29
C SER A 330 11.59 6.50 5.67
N ILE A 331 12.20 6.76 4.51
CA ILE A 331 11.90 7.93 3.68
C ILE A 331 11.53 7.44 2.29
N ARG A 332 10.46 8.00 1.72
CA ARG A 332 10.05 7.71 0.34
C ARG A 332 9.68 9.01 -0.39
N PRO A 333 10.00 9.13 -1.70
CA PRO A 333 9.50 10.24 -2.50
C PRO A 333 8.00 10.06 -2.74
N TRP A 334 7.23 11.17 -2.64
CA TRP A 334 5.79 11.16 -2.89
C TRP A 334 5.29 12.53 -3.36
N ASN A 335 4.61 12.59 -4.49
CA ASN A 335 4.04 13.83 -5.07
C ASN A 335 4.97 15.04 -5.07
N GLY A 336 6.24 14.85 -5.46
CA GLY A 336 7.24 15.91 -5.48
C GLY A 336 7.80 16.31 -4.11
N GLY A 337 7.37 15.65 -3.04
CA GLY A 337 7.87 15.77 -1.67
C GLY A 337 8.48 14.48 -1.15
N LEU A 338 8.68 14.45 0.16
CA LEU A 338 9.16 13.29 0.90
C LEU A 338 8.16 12.91 1.99
N VAL A 339 7.89 11.62 2.12
CA VAL A 339 7.16 11.05 3.25
C VAL A 339 8.15 10.30 4.13
N MET A 340 8.09 10.54 5.43
CA MET A 340 8.94 9.89 6.44
C MET A 340 8.09 9.15 7.45
N ALA A 341 8.50 7.92 7.77
CA ALA A 341 7.95 7.18 8.89
C ALA A 341 8.77 7.51 10.15
N LEU A 342 8.09 8.11 11.13
CA LEU A 342 8.64 8.38 12.45
C LEU A 342 7.94 7.48 13.45
N PRO A 343 8.66 6.71 14.30
CA PRO A 343 8.01 5.92 15.33
C PRO A 343 7.27 6.85 16.29
N THR A 344 6.03 6.51 16.58
CA THR A 344 5.26 7.17 17.63
C THR A 344 5.88 6.80 19.00
N LYS A 345 6.01 7.80 19.87
CA LYS A 345 6.45 7.60 21.26
C LYS A 345 5.43 6.81 22.07
#